data_f3625621db3e2c2d6e0df98dfb1dbeb3
#
_entry.id   f3625621db3e2c2d6e0df98dfb1dbeb3
#
_cell.length_a   1.000
_cell.length_b   1.000
_cell.length_c   1.000
_cell.angle_alpha   90.00
_cell.angle_beta   90.00
_cell.angle_gamma   90.00
#
_symmetry.space_group_name_H-M   'P 1'
#
loop_
_entity.id
_entity.type
_entity.pdbx_description
1 polymer ?
#
loop_
_entity_poly.entity_id
_entity_poly.type
_entity_poly.pdbx_seq_one_letter_code
_entity_poly.pdbx_strand_id
1 'polypeptide(L)'
;TNTISDLIPGVTLGLTKTSASNVEIGAAYDEKQALQTLTSFVTEINTLRTSMTNMTAMGSDGSESGPLRGDTLVRSYINRLKSITTTPIANYKDDPIFLSNFGVMTELDGSLSIDTIKFAAYFKEHPADFAALTQNRVTSGSGLIKATGTGSLYKAGTEEKPPAESLR
;
A
#
# COMPACT_ATOMS: atom_id res chain seq x y z
N THR A 1 -7.32 2.64 37.71
CA THR A 1 -7.40 3.49 36.49
C THR A 1 -8.34 2.86 35.48
N ASN A 2 -9.25 3.65 34.93
CA ASN A 2 -10.23 3.18 33.92
C ASN A 2 -9.64 3.16 32.49
N THR A 3 -8.33 3.02 32.37
CA THR A 3 -7.64 3.05 31.09
C THR A 3 -6.82 1.77 30.95
N ILE A 4 -6.97 1.08 29.80
CA ILE A 4 -6.25 -0.15 29.44
C ILE A 4 -5.51 0.13 28.13
N SER A 5 -4.19 0.08 28.14
CA SER A 5 -3.34 0.41 26.97
C SER A 5 -2.71 -0.79 26.29
N ASP A 6 -2.72 -1.97 26.93
CA ASP A 6 -1.93 -3.13 26.47
C ASP A 6 -2.79 -4.28 25.92
N LEU A 7 -4.12 -4.09 25.84
CA LEU A 7 -5.03 -5.14 25.35
C LEU A 7 -4.96 -5.35 23.83
N ILE A 8 -4.84 -4.26 23.10
CA ILE A 8 -4.70 -4.25 21.63
C ILE A 8 -3.51 -3.34 21.29
N PRO A 9 -2.48 -3.82 20.57
CA PRO A 9 -1.34 -2.99 20.21
C PRO A 9 -1.75 -1.70 19.49
N GLY A 10 -1.34 -0.55 20.02
CA GLY A 10 -1.63 0.77 19.46
C GLY A 10 -3.02 1.33 19.80
N VAL A 11 -3.81 0.67 20.65
CA VAL A 11 -5.14 1.12 21.07
C VAL A 11 -5.18 1.30 22.57
N THR A 12 -5.63 2.48 23.01
CA THR A 12 -5.92 2.77 24.42
C THR A 12 -7.42 2.79 24.64
N LEU A 13 -7.91 1.91 25.53
CA LEU A 13 -9.33 1.82 25.89
C LEU A 13 -9.61 2.62 27.15
N GLY A 14 -10.54 3.57 27.06
CA GLY A 14 -11.08 4.29 28.21
C GLY A 14 -12.42 3.72 28.65
N LEU A 15 -12.52 3.17 29.85
CA LEU A 15 -13.76 2.66 30.43
C LEU A 15 -14.54 3.80 31.06
N THR A 16 -15.69 4.14 30.50
CA THR A 16 -16.48 5.30 30.96
C THR A 16 -17.68 4.93 31.85
N LYS A 17 -18.15 3.66 31.73
CA LYS A 17 -19.30 3.17 32.49
C LYS A 17 -19.15 1.67 32.78
N THR A 18 -19.84 1.19 33.83
CA THR A 18 -20.01 -0.23 34.13
C THR A 18 -21.16 -0.80 33.28
N SER A 19 -21.04 -2.06 32.82
CA SER A 19 -22.09 -2.81 32.15
C SER A 19 -22.43 -4.06 32.94
N ALA A 20 -23.72 -4.41 33.04
CA ALA A 20 -24.16 -5.67 33.63
C ALA A 20 -24.03 -6.88 32.70
N SER A 21 -23.79 -6.65 31.43
CA SER A 21 -23.53 -7.68 30.39
C SER A 21 -22.11 -7.58 29.84
N ASN A 22 -21.60 -8.67 29.28
CA ASN A 22 -20.32 -8.69 28.59
C ASN A 22 -20.34 -7.67 27.45
N VAL A 23 -19.24 -6.90 27.33
CA VAL A 23 -19.01 -5.98 26.21
C VAL A 23 -17.98 -6.62 25.31
N GLU A 24 -18.35 -6.87 24.06
CA GLU A 24 -17.42 -7.34 23.05
C GLU A 24 -16.73 -6.15 22.39
N ILE A 25 -15.41 -6.20 22.32
CA ILE A 25 -14.59 -5.19 21.67
C ILE A 25 -14.06 -5.83 20.39
N GLY A 26 -14.52 -5.33 19.23
CA GLY A 26 -14.07 -5.75 17.92
C GLY A 26 -13.36 -4.59 17.22
N ALA A 27 -12.32 -4.89 16.44
CA ALA A 27 -11.77 -3.98 15.46
C ALA A 27 -12.49 -4.21 14.13
N ALA A 28 -13.15 -3.20 13.60
CA ALA A 28 -13.71 -3.23 12.27
C ALA A 28 -12.82 -2.40 11.33
N TYR A 29 -12.64 -2.90 10.11
CA TYR A 29 -11.98 -2.11 9.07
C TYR A 29 -12.94 -1.02 8.57
N ASP A 30 -12.44 0.20 8.47
CA ASP A 30 -13.22 1.33 7.93
C ASP A 30 -13.10 1.35 6.40
N GLU A 31 -14.14 0.83 5.72
CA GLU A 31 -14.21 0.82 4.26
C GLU A 31 -14.16 2.22 3.65
N LYS A 32 -14.84 3.20 4.28
CA LYS A 32 -14.87 4.58 3.81
C LYS A 32 -13.49 5.20 3.87
N GLN A 33 -12.78 5.03 4.97
CA GLN A 33 -11.41 5.52 5.13
C GLN A 33 -10.45 4.84 4.16
N ALA A 34 -10.60 3.54 3.94
CA ALA A 34 -9.79 2.78 3.00
C ALA A 34 -10.02 3.28 1.56
N LEU A 35 -11.29 3.46 1.15
CA LEU A 35 -11.62 4.01 -0.18
C LEU A 35 -11.07 5.43 -0.35
N GLN A 36 -11.16 6.27 0.66
CA GLN A 36 -10.60 7.62 0.61
C GLN A 36 -9.08 7.60 0.41
N THR A 37 -8.39 6.73 1.13
CA THR A 37 -6.93 6.55 1.00
C THR A 37 -6.56 6.08 -0.42
N LEU A 38 -7.29 5.11 -0.96
CA LEU A 38 -7.07 4.62 -2.33
C LEU A 38 -7.36 5.71 -3.38
N THR A 39 -8.42 6.50 -3.17
CA THR A 39 -8.77 7.61 -4.06
C THR A 39 -7.69 8.68 -4.09
N SER A 40 -7.16 9.04 -2.92
CA SER A 40 -6.04 9.98 -2.83
C SER A 40 -4.81 9.44 -3.55
N PHE A 41 -4.46 8.18 -3.34
CA PHE A 41 -3.35 7.53 -4.04
C PHE A 41 -3.51 7.59 -5.57
N VAL A 42 -4.68 7.20 -6.09
CA VAL A 42 -4.97 7.23 -7.55
C VAL A 42 -4.89 8.65 -8.09
N THR A 43 -5.39 9.64 -7.36
CA THR A 43 -5.32 11.06 -7.74
C THR A 43 -3.87 11.54 -7.85
N GLU A 44 -3.04 11.21 -6.88
CA GLU A 44 -1.62 11.59 -6.88
C GLU A 44 -0.86 10.93 -8.04
N ILE A 45 -1.12 9.65 -8.33
CA ILE A 45 -0.52 8.95 -9.47
C ILE A 45 -0.94 9.61 -10.79
N ASN A 46 -2.21 9.96 -10.95
CA ASN A 46 -2.69 10.66 -12.15
C ASN A 46 -2.05 12.04 -12.31
N THR A 47 -1.91 12.78 -11.22
CA THR A 47 -1.25 14.09 -11.20
C THR A 47 0.22 13.96 -11.59
N LEU A 48 0.93 13.01 -11.01
CA LEU A 48 2.33 12.71 -11.36
C LEU A 48 2.47 12.36 -12.84
N ARG A 49 1.61 11.46 -13.36
CA ARG A 49 1.61 11.06 -14.75
C ARG A 49 1.37 12.25 -15.68
N THR A 50 0.39 13.10 -15.37
CA THR A 50 0.09 14.31 -16.15
C THR A 50 1.28 15.26 -16.18
N SER A 51 1.91 15.49 -15.04
CA SER A 51 3.12 16.33 -14.94
C SER A 51 4.26 15.78 -15.80
N MET A 52 4.53 14.48 -15.70
CA MET A 52 5.58 13.83 -16.52
C MET A 52 5.25 13.90 -18.02
N THR A 53 3.97 13.71 -18.40
CA THR A 53 3.53 13.80 -19.80
C THR A 53 3.73 15.20 -20.35
N ASN A 54 3.37 16.23 -19.58
CA ASN A 54 3.54 17.64 -19.98
C ASN A 54 5.04 18.00 -20.11
N MET A 55 5.88 17.53 -19.19
CA MET A 55 7.32 17.75 -19.26
C MET A 55 7.98 17.12 -20.49
N THR A 56 7.42 16.01 -21.00
CA THR A 56 7.94 15.29 -22.18
C THR A 56 7.20 15.61 -23.47
N ALA A 57 6.16 16.45 -23.42
CA ALA A 57 5.33 16.80 -24.57
C ALA A 57 6.16 17.47 -25.67
N MET A 58 5.78 17.21 -26.91
CA MET A 58 6.23 17.98 -28.07
C MET A 58 5.36 19.22 -28.19
N GLY A 59 5.99 20.38 -28.34
CA GLY A 59 5.25 21.59 -28.68
C GLY A 59 4.58 21.45 -30.04
N SER A 60 3.36 21.96 -30.17
CA SER A 60 2.60 22.07 -31.39
C SER A 60 2.01 23.48 -31.49
N ASP A 61 1.76 23.93 -32.70
CA ASP A 61 1.05 25.21 -32.98
C ASP A 61 1.63 26.44 -32.24
N GLY A 62 2.97 26.54 -32.16
CA GLY A 62 3.64 27.68 -31.52
C GLY A 62 3.81 27.55 -30.01
N SER A 63 3.36 26.44 -29.39
CA SER A 63 3.65 26.14 -27.99
C SER A 63 5.07 25.57 -27.81
N GLU A 64 5.73 25.91 -26.72
CA GLU A 64 7.05 25.37 -26.39
C GLU A 64 6.97 23.87 -26.05
N SER A 65 8.02 23.13 -26.41
CA SER A 65 8.18 21.73 -25.99
C SER A 65 8.46 21.66 -24.50
N GLY A 66 8.01 20.60 -23.86
CA GLY A 66 8.33 20.33 -22.47
C GLY A 66 9.85 20.24 -22.25
N PRO A 67 10.33 20.62 -21.06
CA PRO A 67 11.77 20.72 -20.74
C PRO A 67 12.50 19.36 -20.80
N LEU A 68 11.77 18.24 -20.67
CA LEU A 68 12.30 16.88 -20.74
C LEU A 68 11.86 16.17 -22.04
N ARG A 69 11.63 16.93 -23.09
CA ARG A 69 11.29 16.38 -24.41
C ARG A 69 12.37 15.38 -24.87
N GLY A 70 11.92 14.17 -25.21
CA GLY A 70 12.82 13.12 -25.66
C GLY A 70 13.51 12.34 -24.57
N ASP A 71 13.31 12.69 -23.29
CA ASP A 71 13.85 11.92 -22.18
C ASP A 71 13.24 10.50 -22.12
N THR A 72 14.08 9.50 -22.35
CA THR A 72 13.66 8.10 -22.37
C THR A 72 13.39 7.54 -20.99
N LEU A 73 14.07 8.07 -19.96
CA LEU A 73 13.88 7.65 -18.58
C LEU A 73 12.47 8.03 -18.09
N VAL A 74 12.07 9.29 -18.30
CA VAL A 74 10.72 9.76 -17.91
C VAL A 74 9.64 8.99 -18.66
N ARG A 75 9.84 8.71 -19.96
CA ARG A 75 8.91 7.86 -20.73
C ARG A 75 8.81 6.44 -20.15
N SER A 76 9.91 5.87 -19.69
CA SER A 76 9.90 4.55 -19.06
C SER A 76 9.09 4.54 -17.76
N TYR A 77 9.19 5.60 -16.95
CA TYR A 77 8.36 5.77 -15.75
C TYR A 77 6.88 5.91 -16.08
N ILE A 78 6.51 6.72 -17.09
CA ILE A 78 5.11 6.83 -17.54
C ILE A 78 4.55 5.46 -17.93
N ASN A 79 5.32 4.65 -18.66
CA ASN A 79 4.90 3.30 -19.05
C ASN A 79 4.79 2.37 -17.82
N ARG A 80 5.67 2.52 -16.84
CA ARG A 80 5.59 1.76 -15.59
C ARG A 80 4.35 2.12 -14.76
N LEU A 81 3.95 3.41 -14.76
CA LEU A 81 2.71 3.82 -14.11
C LEU A 81 1.46 3.21 -14.78
N LYS A 82 1.47 3.02 -16.10
CA LYS A 82 0.37 2.34 -16.82
C LYS A 82 0.21 0.87 -16.42
N SER A 83 1.29 0.19 -16.07
CA SER A 83 1.26 -1.22 -15.67
C SER A 83 1.10 -1.44 -14.17
N ILE A 84 0.94 -0.37 -13.38
CA ILE A 84 0.90 -0.48 -11.91
C ILE A 84 -0.27 -1.33 -11.42
N THR A 85 -1.40 -1.33 -12.13
CA THR A 85 -2.59 -2.11 -11.77
C THR A 85 -2.43 -3.60 -11.95
N THR A 86 -1.53 -4.02 -12.86
CA THR A 86 -1.24 -5.42 -13.20
C THR A 86 0.09 -5.90 -12.60
N THR A 87 0.81 -5.02 -11.91
CA THR A 87 2.03 -5.38 -11.20
C THR A 87 1.66 -5.88 -9.81
N PRO A 88 2.11 -7.10 -9.41
CA PRO A 88 1.79 -7.61 -8.08
C PRO A 88 2.44 -6.76 -6.99
N ILE A 89 1.68 -6.55 -5.91
CA ILE A 89 2.20 -5.90 -4.71
C ILE A 89 3.13 -6.89 -4.03
N ALA A 90 4.41 -6.55 -4.01
CA ALA A 90 5.46 -7.46 -3.56
C ALA A 90 5.35 -7.85 -2.09
N ASN A 91 5.68 -9.11 -1.79
CA ASN A 91 5.99 -9.61 -0.45
C ASN A 91 4.84 -9.54 0.57
N TYR A 92 3.59 -9.62 0.16
CA TYR A 92 2.46 -9.57 1.09
C TYR A 92 1.90 -10.95 1.45
N LYS A 93 1.63 -11.79 0.44
CA LYS A 93 1.11 -13.16 0.58
C LYS A 93 1.77 -14.09 -0.44
N ASP A 94 1.55 -15.38 -0.29
CA ASP A 94 1.94 -16.37 -1.30
C ASP A 94 1.14 -16.15 -2.60
N ASP A 95 -0.15 -15.81 -2.48
CA ASP A 95 -0.97 -15.37 -3.60
C ASP A 95 -0.73 -13.87 -3.88
N PRO A 96 -0.45 -13.51 -5.13
CA PRO A 96 -0.17 -12.12 -5.49
C PRO A 96 -1.43 -11.25 -5.39
N ILE A 97 -1.29 -10.08 -4.76
CA ILE A 97 -2.32 -9.05 -4.67
C ILE A 97 -1.99 -7.95 -5.68
N PHE A 98 -2.99 -7.45 -6.38
CA PHE A 98 -2.86 -6.39 -7.38
C PHE A 98 -3.76 -5.20 -7.01
N LEU A 99 -3.43 -4.02 -7.51
CA LEU A 99 -4.32 -2.86 -7.39
C LEU A 99 -5.67 -3.10 -8.07
N SER A 100 -5.70 -3.90 -9.13
CA SER A 100 -6.93 -4.28 -9.82
C SER A 100 -7.90 -5.10 -8.96
N ASN A 101 -7.43 -5.82 -7.94
CA ASN A 101 -8.29 -6.49 -6.96
C ASN A 101 -9.14 -5.48 -6.19
N PHE A 102 -8.57 -4.30 -5.90
CA PHE A 102 -9.27 -3.19 -5.24
C PHE A 102 -10.06 -2.29 -6.21
N GLY A 103 -10.37 -2.79 -7.41
CA GLY A 103 -11.14 -2.05 -8.40
C GLY A 103 -10.38 -0.93 -9.12
N VAL A 104 -9.06 -0.81 -8.95
CA VAL A 104 -8.27 0.17 -9.70
C VAL A 104 -8.04 -0.33 -11.13
N MET A 105 -8.39 0.48 -12.12
CA MET A 105 -8.27 0.17 -13.53
C MET A 105 -7.38 1.20 -14.23
N THR A 106 -6.72 0.76 -15.30
CA THR A 106 -5.99 1.66 -16.21
C THR A 106 -6.85 1.96 -17.43
N GLU A 107 -7.14 3.22 -17.65
CA GLU A 107 -7.91 3.71 -18.78
C GLU A 107 -7.09 3.72 -20.08
N LEU A 108 -7.75 3.90 -21.23
CA LEU A 108 -7.10 3.94 -22.54
C LEU A 108 -6.04 5.04 -22.67
N ASP A 109 -6.26 6.18 -22.03
CA ASP A 109 -5.30 7.28 -21.98
C ASP A 109 -4.14 7.02 -21.00
N GLY A 110 -4.22 5.92 -20.23
CA GLY A 110 -3.26 5.48 -19.21
C GLY A 110 -3.47 6.14 -17.86
N SER A 111 -4.56 6.89 -17.63
CA SER A 111 -4.97 7.32 -16.29
C SER A 111 -5.51 6.15 -15.48
N LEU A 112 -5.56 6.31 -14.17
CA LEU A 112 -6.15 5.33 -13.27
C LEU A 112 -7.54 5.79 -12.85
N SER A 113 -8.47 4.84 -12.77
CA SER A 113 -9.82 5.03 -12.22
C SER A 113 -10.11 3.99 -11.15
N ILE A 114 -11.15 4.23 -10.34
CA ILE A 114 -11.59 3.29 -9.30
C ILE A 114 -13.04 2.89 -9.56
N ASP A 115 -13.27 1.60 -9.71
CA ASP A 115 -14.59 1.00 -9.63
C ASP A 115 -14.94 0.77 -8.15
N THR A 116 -15.78 1.65 -7.60
CA THR A 116 -16.16 1.62 -6.17
C THR A 116 -16.99 0.40 -5.81
N ILE A 117 -17.71 -0.19 -6.77
CA ILE A 117 -18.52 -1.40 -6.55
C ILE A 117 -17.59 -2.60 -6.38
N LYS A 118 -16.59 -2.72 -7.26
CA LYS A 118 -15.56 -3.76 -7.13
C LYS A 118 -14.73 -3.59 -5.87
N PHE A 119 -14.37 -2.34 -5.53
CA PHE A 119 -13.66 -2.04 -4.29
C PHE A 119 -14.44 -2.55 -3.09
N ALA A 120 -15.73 -2.16 -2.94
CA ALA A 120 -16.56 -2.56 -1.82
C ALA A 120 -16.72 -4.08 -1.72
N ALA A 121 -16.94 -4.75 -2.85
CA ALA A 121 -17.08 -6.21 -2.91
C ALA A 121 -15.79 -6.91 -2.43
N TYR A 122 -14.64 -6.52 -2.95
CA TYR A 122 -13.35 -7.11 -2.58
C TYR A 122 -12.97 -6.79 -1.13
N PHE A 123 -13.12 -5.53 -0.71
CA PHE A 123 -12.78 -5.09 0.64
C PHE A 123 -13.62 -5.79 1.71
N LYS A 124 -14.87 -6.07 1.43
CA LYS A 124 -15.76 -6.80 2.34
C LYS A 124 -15.27 -8.22 2.62
N GLU A 125 -14.75 -8.90 1.59
CA GLU A 125 -14.26 -10.28 1.71
C GLU A 125 -12.80 -10.34 2.20
N HIS A 126 -11.99 -9.35 1.82
CA HIS A 126 -10.55 -9.34 2.06
C HIS A 126 -10.04 -8.00 2.66
N PRO A 127 -10.61 -7.52 3.77
CA PRO A 127 -10.26 -6.21 4.31
C PRO A 127 -8.79 -6.12 4.77
N ALA A 128 -8.22 -7.25 5.22
CA ALA A 128 -6.82 -7.31 5.64
C ALA A 128 -5.82 -7.11 4.48
N ASP A 129 -6.23 -7.39 3.24
CA ASP A 129 -5.36 -7.26 2.08
C ASP A 129 -5.04 -5.79 1.76
N PHE A 130 -5.89 -4.86 2.21
CA PHE A 130 -5.61 -3.43 2.09
C PHE A 130 -4.33 -2.99 2.81
N ALA A 131 -3.92 -3.74 3.84
CA ALA A 131 -2.65 -3.51 4.51
C ALA A 131 -1.43 -3.66 3.56
N ALA A 132 -1.56 -4.41 2.46
CA ALA A 132 -0.52 -4.51 1.44
C ALA A 132 -0.16 -3.16 0.79
N LEU A 133 -1.13 -2.24 0.72
CA LEU A 133 -0.95 -0.90 0.14
C LEU A 133 -0.34 0.10 1.13
N THR A 134 -0.54 -0.09 2.42
CA THR A 134 -0.27 0.92 3.46
C THR A 134 0.83 0.55 4.44
N GLN A 135 1.24 -0.73 4.46
CA GLN A 135 2.20 -1.23 5.44
C GLN A 135 3.47 -1.75 4.78
N ASN A 136 4.61 -1.32 5.29
CA ASN A 136 5.88 -1.96 4.97
C ASN A 136 5.97 -3.31 5.70
N ARG A 137 6.03 -4.39 4.94
CA ARG A 137 6.20 -5.73 5.49
C ARG A 137 7.61 -6.23 5.23
N VAL A 138 8.24 -6.74 6.27
CA VAL A 138 9.49 -7.47 6.17
C VAL A 138 9.15 -8.96 6.00
N THR A 139 9.58 -9.56 4.89
CA THR A 139 9.47 -11.00 4.66
C THR A 139 10.85 -11.64 4.82
N SER A 140 10.89 -12.78 5.48
CA SER A 140 12.11 -13.60 5.54
C SER A 140 12.05 -14.68 4.46
N GLY A 141 13.13 -14.86 3.71
CA GLY A 141 13.29 -15.97 2.77
C GLY A 141 13.54 -17.34 3.44
N SER A 142 13.56 -17.37 4.78
CA SER A 142 13.77 -18.59 5.55
C SER A 142 12.48 -19.01 6.25
N GLY A 143 12.03 -20.25 6.06
CA GLY A 143 10.88 -20.81 6.78
C GLY A 143 11.08 -20.94 8.30
N LEU A 144 12.30 -20.73 8.79
CA LEU A 144 12.66 -20.78 10.22
C LEU A 144 12.51 -19.42 10.92
N ILE A 145 12.37 -18.33 10.17
CA ILE A 145 12.28 -16.98 10.72
C ILE A 145 10.94 -16.37 10.29
N LYS A 146 10.07 -16.09 11.26
CA LYS A 146 8.80 -15.40 11.02
C LYS A 146 8.94 -13.94 11.44
N ALA A 147 8.84 -13.00 10.49
CA ALA A 147 8.75 -11.59 10.84
C ALA A 147 7.38 -11.28 11.47
N THR A 148 7.35 -10.72 12.68
CA THR A 148 6.12 -10.45 13.44
C THR A 148 5.88 -8.97 13.69
N GLY A 149 6.41 -8.06 12.86
CA GLY A 149 6.26 -6.62 13.06
C GLY A 149 5.87 -5.87 11.81
N THR A 150 4.94 -4.92 11.95
CA THR A 150 4.61 -3.88 10.98
C THR A 150 5.17 -2.55 11.47
N GLY A 151 6.49 -2.38 11.44
CA GLY A 151 7.13 -1.16 11.93
C GLY A 151 7.85 -0.41 10.82
N SER A 152 7.55 0.87 10.65
CA SER A 152 8.29 1.79 9.78
C SER A 152 9.72 2.09 10.24
N LEU A 153 10.23 1.42 11.26
CA LEU A 153 11.52 1.65 11.90
C LEU A 153 12.48 0.46 11.85
N TYR A 154 12.23 -0.54 11.00
CA TYR A 154 13.21 -1.61 10.84
C TYR A 154 14.32 -1.14 9.90
N LYS A 155 15.41 -0.63 10.46
CA LYS A 155 16.70 -0.62 9.78
C LYS A 155 17.14 -2.09 9.67
N ALA A 156 17.32 -2.59 8.45
CA ALA A 156 17.96 -3.88 8.23
C ALA A 156 19.32 -3.86 8.94
N GLY A 157 19.41 -4.52 10.07
CA GLY A 157 20.68 -4.81 10.72
C GLY A 157 21.42 -5.79 9.82
N THR A 158 22.66 -5.50 9.50
CA THR A 158 23.61 -6.48 8.98
C THR A 158 23.68 -7.62 10.00
N GLU A 159 23.22 -8.81 9.64
CA GLU A 159 23.43 -10.00 10.45
C GLU A 159 24.94 -10.24 10.58
N GLU A 160 25.47 -9.97 11.75
CA GLU A 160 26.76 -10.49 12.14
C GLU A 160 26.55 -11.99 12.40
N LYS A 161 27.07 -12.82 11.48
CA LYS A 161 27.05 -14.28 11.60
C LYS A 161 27.75 -14.67 12.90
N PRO A 162 27.08 -15.33 13.86
CA PRO A 162 27.75 -15.81 15.07
C PRO A 162 28.91 -16.75 14.68
N PRO A 163 30.03 -16.68 15.38
CA PRO A 163 31.16 -17.59 15.13
C PRO A 163 30.71 -19.04 15.32
N ALA A 164 31.09 -19.88 14.37
CA ALA A 164 30.81 -21.31 14.44
C ALA A 164 31.46 -21.88 15.71
N GLU A 165 30.65 -22.25 16.69
CA GLU A 165 31.09 -23.06 17.79
C GLU A 165 31.56 -24.43 17.26
N SER A 166 32.86 -24.65 17.35
CA SER A 166 33.45 -25.95 17.10
C SER A 166 33.02 -26.92 18.22
N LEU A 167 32.11 -27.81 17.89
CA LEU A 167 31.82 -28.97 18.72
C LEU A 167 33.08 -29.85 18.78
N ARG A 168 33.65 -29.94 19.96
CA ARG A 168 34.53 -31.02 20.39
C ARG A 168 33.72 -32.12 21.11
#